data_47e9549ef4b21a63e96058337e9e4fa1
#
_entry.id   47e9549ef4b21a63e96058337e9e4fa1
#
_cell.length_a   1.000
_cell.length_b   1.000
_cell.length_c   1.000
_cell.angle_alpha   90.00
_cell.angle_beta   90.00
_cell.angle_gamma   90.00
#
_symmetry.space_group_name_H-M   'P 1'
#
loop_
_entity.id
_entity.type
_entity.pdbx_description
1 polymer ?
#
loop_
_entity_poly.entity_id
_entity_poly.type
_entity_poly.pdbx_seq_one_letter_code
_entity_poly.pdbx_strand_id
1 'polypeptide(L)' 'MGKGTPSFGKRMGKTVHIRCRRCGRRSYHVSKKRCAACGFGESPRIRRYSWQTKKLTRQRII' A
#
# COMPACT_ATOMS: atom_id res chain seq x y z
N MET A 1 18.12 19.39 17.12
CA MET A 1 16.72 19.28 16.73
C MET A 1 16.33 17.85 16.47
N GLY A 2 15.19 17.46 16.98
CA GLY A 2 14.69 16.13 16.75
C GLY A 2 14.29 15.94 15.29
N LYS A 3 14.79 14.88 14.70
CA LYS A 3 14.45 14.56 13.31
C LYS A 3 13.64 13.28 13.22
N GLY A 4 13.34 12.70 14.36
CA GLY A 4 12.56 11.48 14.40
C GLY A 4 11.13 11.73 14.80
N THR A 5 10.62 10.83 15.64
CA THR A 5 9.24 10.90 16.10
C THR A 5 8.79 12.28 16.58
N PRO A 6 9.56 12.98 17.42
CA PRO A 6 9.09 14.28 17.91
C PRO A 6 8.88 15.31 16.83
N SER A 7 9.58 15.20 15.71
CA SER A 7 9.46 16.19 14.63
C SER A 7 8.22 16.01 13.79
N PHE A 8 7.51 14.90 13.94
CA PHE A 8 6.31 14.65 13.14
C PHE A 8 5.04 15.22 13.79
N GLY A 9 5.12 15.52 15.06
CA GLY A 9 4.01 16.21 15.72
C GLY A 9 2.66 15.56 15.50
N LYS A 10 1.73 16.32 14.91
CA LYS A 10 0.36 15.84 14.74
C LYS A 10 0.21 14.70 13.75
N ARG A 11 1.24 14.39 13.02
CA ARG A 11 1.19 13.26 12.09
C ARG A 11 1.31 11.93 12.81
N MET A 12 1.71 11.97 14.06
CA MET A 12 1.86 10.76 14.83
C MET A 12 0.50 10.24 15.29
N GLY A 13 0.37 8.93 15.33
CA GLY A 13 -0.85 8.30 15.82
C GLY A 13 -1.99 8.27 14.83
N LYS A 14 -1.79 8.76 13.63
CA LYS A 14 -2.82 8.72 12.62
C LYS A 14 -2.71 7.46 11.79
N THR A 15 -3.85 6.90 11.44
CA THR A 15 -3.90 5.75 10.54
C THR A 15 -4.07 6.26 9.13
N VAL A 16 -3.02 6.10 8.34
CA VAL A 16 -3.03 6.53 6.94
C VAL A 16 -3.57 5.42 6.04
N HIS A 17 -3.18 4.18 6.33
CA HIS A 17 -3.62 3.04 5.55
C HIS A 17 -4.31 2.01 6.43
N ILE A 18 -5.40 1.46 5.92
CA ILE A 18 -6.12 0.38 6.59
C ILE A 18 -6.13 -0.82 5.65
N ARG A 19 -6.71 -1.93 6.11
CA ARG A 19 -6.78 -3.13 5.30
C ARG A 19 -7.74 -2.92 4.12
N CYS A 20 -7.26 -3.21 2.93
CA CYS A 20 -8.06 -3.08 1.73
C CYS A 20 -9.09 -4.22 1.66
N ARG A 21 -10.32 -3.85 1.35
CA ARG A 21 -11.40 -4.83 1.26
C ARG A 21 -11.26 -5.74 0.05
N ARG A 22 -10.52 -5.31 -0.96
CA ARG A 22 -10.34 -6.11 -2.17
C ARG A 22 -9.16 -7.05 -2.08
N CYS A 23 -7.99 -6.52 -1.72
CA CYS A 23 -6.78 -7.33 -1.72
C CYS A 23 -6.32 -7.80 -0.35
N GLY A 24 -6.91 -7.28 0.71
CA GLY A 24 -6.60 -7.70 2.07
C GLY A 24 -5.32 -7.14 2.64
N ARG A 25 -4.58 -6.37 1.88
CA ARG A 25 -3.35 -5.77 2.36
C ARG A 25 -3.62 -4.46 3.07
N ARG A 26 -2.74 -4.10 3.96
CA ARG A 26 -2.86 -2.83 4.66
C ARG A 26 -2.34 -1.72 3.76
N SER A 27 -3.10 -1.40 2.75
CA SER A 27 -2.69 -0.47 1.71
C SER A 27 -3.80 0.46 1.24
N TYR A 28 -4.95 0.42 1.87
CA TYR A 28 -6.05 1.30 1.50
C TYR A 28 -5.86 2.65 2.19
N HIS A 29 -5.63 3.69 1.39
CA HIS A 29 -5.40 5.03 1.90
C HIS A 29 -6.73 5.64 2.33
N VAL A 30 -6.85 5.94 3.62
CA VAL A 30 -8.13 6.42 4.17
C VAL A 30 -8.55 7.76 3.60
N SER A 31 -7.62 8.68 3.51
CA SER A 31 -7.94 10.02 3.00
C SER A 31 -8.20 10.04 1.50
N LYS A 32 -7.39 9.36 0.74
CA LYS A 32 -7.53 9.31 -0.71
C LYS A 32 -8.57 8.31 -1.16
N LYS A 33 -8.98 7.45 -0.25
CA LYS A 33 -10.01 6.43 -0.50
C LYS A 33 -9.67 5.53 -1.67
N ARG A 34 -8.43 5.12 -1.73
CA ARG A 34 -7.98 4.19 -2.76
C ARG A 34 -6.86 3.32 -2.20
N CYS A 35 -6.74 2.12 -2.76
CA CYS A 35 -5.70 1.19 -2.32
C CYS A 35 -4.42 1.44 -3.09
N ALA A 36 -3.31 1.54 -2.38
CA ALA A 36 -2.02 1.75 -3.02
C ALA A 36 -1.50 0.50 -3.71
N ALA A 37 -1.99 -0.67 -3.30
CA ALA A 37 -1.51 -1.92 -3.87
C ALA A 37 -2.31 -2.36 -5.09
N CYS A 38 -3.65 -2.42 -4.97
CA CYS A 38 -4.47 -2.97 -6.05
C CYS A 38 -5.30 -1.94 -6.80
N GLY A 39 -5.34 -0.71 -6.33
CA GLY A 39 -6.10 0.34 -6.99
C GLY A 39 -7.58 0.36 -6.67
N PHE A 40 -7.99 -0.35 -5.62
CA PHE A 40 -9.39 -0.38 -5.21
C PHE A 40 -9.88 1.03 -4.88
N GLY A 41 -11.02 1.40 -5.43
CA GLY A 41 -11.58 2.72 -5.24
C GLY A 41 -11.19 3.72 -6.32
N GLU A 42 -10.15 3.41 -7.08
CA GLU A 42 -9.70 4.28 -8.16
C GLU A 42 -9.95 3.65 -9.51
N SER A 43 -9.85 2.34 -9.60
CA SER A 43 -9.98 1.63 -10.86
C SER A 43 -10.75 0.33 -10.64
N PRO A 44 -11.60 -0.07 -11.61
CA PRO A 44 -12.30 -1.35 -11.52
C PRO A 44 -11.38 -2.53 -11.78
N ARG A 45 -10.22 -2.27 -12.36
CA ARG A 45 -9.24 -3.31 -12.60
C ARG A 45 -8.33 -3.48 -11.40
N ILE A 46 -7.96 -4.72 -11.14
CA ILE A 46 -7.00 -5.00 -10.08
C ILE A 46 -5.61 -4.71 -10.61
N ARG A 47 -4.92 -3.82 -9.92
CA ARG A 47 -3.54 -3.50 -10.29
C ARG A 47 -2.65 -4.68 -9.94
N ARG A 48 -2.18 -5.36 -10.96
CA ARG A 48 -1.31 -6.51 -10.76
C ARG A 48 -0.45 -6.72 -11.98
N TYR A 49 0.82 -6.87 -11.76
CA TYR A 49 1.78 -7.03 -12.84
C TYR A 49 2.56 -8.31 -12.68
N SER A 50 3.00 -8.86 -13.80
CA SER A 50 3.72 -10.13 -13.77
C SER A 50 5.04 -10.05 -13.05
N TRP A 51 5.66 -8.87 -13.03
CA TRP A 51 6.93 -8.71 -12.31
C TRP A 51 6.79 -8.94 -10.82
N GLN A 52 5.58 -8.82 -10.28
CA GLN A 52 5.35 -8.95 -8.85
C GLN A 52 5.52 -10.39 -8.35
N THR A 53 5.29 -11.35 -9.24
CA THR A 53 5.43 -12.76 -8.87
C THR A 53 6.65 -13.40 -9.47
N LYS A 54 7.42 -12.62 -10.20
CA LYS A 54 8.60 -13.11 -10.87
C LYS A 54 9.78 -13.12 -9.93
N LYS A 55 10.54 -14.19 -9.93
CA LYS A 55 11.80 -14.19 -9.21
C LYS A 55 12.83 -13.44 -10.03
N LEU A 56 13.66 -12.72 -9.34
CA LEU A 56 14.75 -12.01 -10.01
C LEU A 56 15.87 -12.94 -10.40
N THR A 57 15.83 -14.16 -9.91
CA THR A 57 16.75 -15.19 -10.32
C THR A 57 16.15 -15.92 -11.51
N ARG A 58 16.78 -17.02 -11.92
CA ARG A 58 16.36 -17.71 -13.14
C ARG A 58 14.98 -18.32 -13.05
N GLN A 59 14.62 -18.82 -11.90
CA GLN A 59 13.34 -19.48 -11.74
C GLN A 59 12.25 -18.50 -11.43
N ARG A 60 11.06 -18.82 -11.91
CA ARG A 60 9.90 -18.01 -11.65
C ARG A 60 9.05 -18.65 -10.59
N ILE A 61 8.35 -17.83 -9.86
CA ILE A 61 7.30 -18.28 -8.95
C ILE A 61 5.99 -18.13 -9.70
N ILE A 62 5.39 -19.19 -10.01
CA ILE A 62 4.13 -19.11 -10.72
C ILE A 62 3.05 -19.81 -9.93
#